data_72b04428ea3d4e4007dcaadb1b2a8be6
#
_entry.id   72b04428ea3d4e4007dcaadb1b2a8be6
#
_cell.length_a   1.000
_cell.length_b   1.000
_cell.length_c   1.000
_cell.angle_alpha   90.00
_cell.angle_beta   90.00
_cell.angle_gamma   90.00
#
_symmetry.space_group_name_H-M   'P 1'
#
loop_
_entity.id
_entity.type
_entity.pdbx_description
1 polymer ?
#
loop_
_entity_poly.entity_id
_entity_poly.type
_entity_poly.pdbx_seq_one_letter_code
_entity_poly.pdbx_strand_id
1 'polypeptide(L)'
;TKEETMKTPYDYLIVGAGLFGATFAHLMRQRGKRCLVIDKRQHTGGNVHCERIHNINVHQYGAHIFHTSDEEVWRFVTGLTPFNRYTNSPVANYKGRLFNLPFNMNTFHQMWGVVTPEEARQRIESQRQEAVERMKAQGVDEPRNLEEQALLLIGRDLYEHLVKEYTEKQWGRPCTQLPAFIIKRLPVRFVYD
;
A
#
# COMPACT_ATOMS: atom_id res chain seq x y z
N THR A 1 27.86 -48.70 19.25
CA THR A 1 28.10 -47.35 18.68
C THR A 1 27.06 -46.42 19.24
N LYS A 2 27.46 -45.54 20.21
CA LYS A 2 26.62 -44.47 20.74
C LYS A 2 26.50 -43.44 19.58
N GLU A 3 25.29 -43.24 19.06
CA GLU A 3 24.96 -42.06 18.28
C GLU A 3 25.17 -40.84 19.19
N GLU A 4 26.25 -40.12 18.98
CA GLU A 4 26.38 -38.76 19.47
C GLU A 4 25.33 -37.93 18.74
N THR A 5 24.20 -37.71 19.41
CA THR A 5 23.20 -36.72 18.99
C THR A 5 23.91 -35.36 18.93
N MET A 6 24.28 -34.91 17.74
CA MET A 6 24.80 -33.56 17.55
C MET A 6 23.76 -32.59 18.10
N LYS A 7 24.04 -32.02 19.26
CA LYS A 7 23.22 -30.93 19.81
C LYS A 7 23.31 -29.75 18.83
N THR A 8 22.26 -29.56 18.06
CA THR A 8 22.17 -28.36 17.23
C THR A 8 22.33 -27.13 18.12
N PRO A 9 23.25 -26.20 17.81
CA PRO A 9 23.50 -25.03 18.65
C PRO A 9 22.33 -24.06 18.67
N TYR A 10 21.28 -24.29 17.86
CA TYR A 10 20.11 -23.43 17.71
C TYR A 10 18.82 -24.22 17.90
N ASP A 11 17.81 -23.55 18.51
CA ASP A 11 16.46 -24.09 18.69
C ASP A 11 15.59 -23.85 17.43
N TYR A 12 15.87 -22.76 16.68
CA TYR A 12 15.15 -22.36 15.49
C TYR A 12 16.08 -21.91 14.37
N LEU A 13 15.78 -22.35 13.16
CA LEU A 13 16.30 -21.79 11.91
C LEU A 13 15.20 -20.95 11.29
N ILE A 14 15.45 -19.65 11.11
CA ILE A 14 14.50 -18.67 10.55
C ILE A 14 15.02 -18.25 9.19
N VAL A 15 14.24 -18.49 8.15
CA VAL A 15 14.57 -18.11 6.78
C VAL A 15 13.86 -16.79 6.44
N GLY A 16 14.66 -15.73 6.29
CA GLY A 16 14.21 -14.37 6.03
C GLY A 16 14.40 -13.44 7.23
N ALA A 17 15.20 -12.40 7.06
CA ALA A 17 15.49 -11.36 8.06
C ALA A 17 14.60 -10.11 7.89
N GLY A 18 13.40 -10.26 7.33
CA GLY A 18 12.39 -9.22 7.28
C GLY A 18 11.65 -9.06 8.61
N LEU A 19 10.61 -8.21 8.65
CA LEU A 19 9.87 -7.92 9.89
C LEU A 19 9.34 -9.18 10.58
N PHE A 20 8.80 -10.14 9.83
CA PHE A 20 8.27 -11.37 10.40
C PHE A 20 9.36 -12.19 11.11
N GLY A 21 10.45 -12.50 10.39
CA GLY A 21 11.56 -13.30 10.95
C GLY A 21 12.25 -12.61 12.12
N ALA A 22 12.44 -11.30 12.03
CA ALA A 22 13.03 -10.50 13.10
C ALA A 22 12.15 -10.50 14.37
N THR A 23 10.84 -10.31 14.21
CA THR A 23 9.86 -10.34 15.30
C THR A 23 9.83 -11.72 15.97
N PHE A 24 9.77 -12.78 15.17
CA PHE A 24 9.79 -14.15 15.70
C PHE A 24 11.08 -14.42 16.48
N ALA A 25 12.24 -14.07 15.92
CA ALA A 25 13.54 -14.24 16.60
C ALA A 25 13.59 -13.46 17.92
N HIS A 26 13.10 -12.21 17.93
CA HIS A 26 13.03 -11.37 19.13
C HIS A 26 12.19 -12.02 20.22
N LEU A 27 10.99 -12.46 19.92
CA LEU A 27 10.09 -13.10 20.87
C LEU A 27 10.62 -14.44 21.38
N MET A 28 11.26 -15.24 20.52
CA MET A 28 11.86 -16.51 20.93
C MET A 28 13.08 -16.29 21.81
N ARG A 29 13.90 -15.26 21.52
CA ARG A 29 15.04 -14.91 22.38
C ARG A 29 14.58 -14.50 23.79
N GLN A 30 13.49 -13.74 23.91
CA GLN A 30 12.89 -13.42 25.23
C GLN A 30 12.47 -14.67 26.01
N ARG A 31 12.16 -15.76 25.32
CA ARG A 31 11.86 -17.09 25.91
C ARG A 31 13.08 -17.97 26.08
N GLY A 32 14.29 -17.41 26.02
CA GLY A 32 15.54 -18.13 26.21
C GLY A 32 15.94 -19.06 25.06
N LYS A 33 15.29 -18.94 23.90
CA LYS A 33 15.59 -19.75 22.70
C LYS A 33 16.72 -19.15 21.87
N ARG A 34 17.51 -20.02 21.26
CA ARG A 34 18.57 -19.62 20.32
C ARG A 34 18.07 -19.73 18.89
N CYS A 35 18.15 -18.64 18.16
CA CYS A 35 17.70 -18.56 16.78
C CYS A 35 18.88 -18.30 15.84
N LEU A 36 18.92 -19.03 14.72
CA LEU A 36 19.75 -18.69 13.57
C LEU A 36 18.85 -18.09 12.51
N VAL A 37 19.12 -16.85 12.09
CA VAL A 37 18.39 -16.17 11.04
C VAL A 37 19.27 -16.11 9.81
N ILE A 38 18.74 -16.58 8.67
CA ILE A 38 19.41 -16.52 7.37
C ILE A 38 18.55 -15.73 6.38
N ASP A 39 19.19 -14.98 5.50
CA ASP A 39 18.51 -14.25 4.41
C ASP A 39 19.33 -14.35 3.13
N LYS A 40 18.64 -14.30 1.99
CA LYS A 40 19.28 -14.23 0.67
C LYS A 40 19.93 -12.88 0.36
N ARG A 41 19.46 -11.82 1.03
CA ARG A 41 19.98 -10.45 0.90
C ARG A 41 21.16 -10.23 1.83
N GLN A 42 22.04 -9.31 1.48
CA GLN A 42 23.20 -8.95 2.29
C GLN A 42 22.88 -7.96 3.43
N HIS A 43 21.59 -7.69 3.66
CA HIS A 43 21.10 -6.78 4.69
C HIS A 43 19.90 -7.37 5.43
N THR A 44 19.63 -6.89 6.62
CA THR A 44 18.43 -7.16 7.40
C THR A 44 17.30 -6.19 7.05
N GLY A 45 16.09 -6.43 7.59
CA GLY A 45 14.93 -5.57 7.44
C GLY A 45 14.01 -5.95 6.27
N GLY A 46 14.47 -6.82 5.35
CA GLY A 46 13.64 -7.23 4.21
C GLY A 46 13.20 -6.02 3.38
N ASN A 47 11.90 -5.89 3.11
CA ASN A 47 11.38 -4.80 2.29
C ASN A 47 11.33 -3.43 2.99
N VAL A 48 11.47 -3.38 4.32
CA VAL A 48 11.55 -2.09 5.06
C VAL A 48 12.98 -1.58 5.19
N HIS A 49 13.94 -2.25 4.57
CA HIS A 49 15.33 -1.81 4.59
C HIS A 49 15.48 -0.43 3.95
N CYS A 50 16.14 0.46 4.68
CA CYS A 50 16.50 1.80 4.24
C CYS A 50 17.97 2.04 4.42
N GLU A 51 18.56 2.76 3.48
CA GLU A 51 19.94 3.24 3.57
C GLU A 51 19.96 4.76 3.71
N ARG A 52 20.93 5.26 4.45
CA ARG A 52 21.14 6.71 4.54
C ARG A 52 22.24 7.13 3.56
N ILE A 53 21.83 7.73 2.45
CA ILE A 53 22.74 8.18 1.38
C ILE A 53 22.67 9.71 1.32
N HIS A 54 23.78 10.39 1.47
CA HIS A 54 23.86 11.87 1.49
C HIS A 54 22.84 12.53 2.43
N ASN A 55 22.66 11.96 3.63
CA ASN A 55 21.66 12.38 4.62
C ASN A 55 20.18 12.21 4.20
N ILE A 56 19.91 11.49 3.13
CA ILE A 56 18.55 11.12 2.68
C ILE A 56 18.28 9.67 3.07
N ASN A 57 17.12 9.40 3.65
CA ASN A 57 16.67 8.04 3.89
C ASN A 57 16.13 7.47 2.58
N VAL A 58 16.85 6.52 2.00
CA VAL A 58 16.48 5.87 0.75
C VAL A 58 15.79 4.55 1.04
N HIS A 59 14.51 4.45 0.71
CA HIS A 59 13.73 3.23 0.81
C HIS A 59 14.01 2.35 -0.41
N GLN A 60 14.80 1.31 -0.24
CA GLN A 60 15.29 0.46 -1.36
C GLN A 60 14.16 -0.31 -2.08
N TYR A 61 13.06 -0.61 -1.38
CA TYR A 61 11.96 -1.44 -1.88
C TYR A 61 10.61 -0.72 -1.87
N GLY A 62 10.62 0.60 -1.96
CA GLY A 62 9.44 1.45 -1.87
C GLY A 62 9.20 1.99 -0.46
N ALA A 63 8.41 3.04 -0.37
CA ALA A 63 8.10 3.70 0.89
C ALA A 63 7.28 2.78 1.80
N HIS A 64 7.75 2.59 3.03
CA HIS A 64 7.08 1.83 4.07
C HIS A 64 6.82 2.75 5.26
N ILE A 65 5.55 3.03 5.52
CA ILE A 65 5.09 3.88 6.61
C ILE A 65 4.34 2.99 7.58
N PHE A 66 4.77 3.00 8.85
CA PHE A 66 4.09 2.24 9.87
C PHE A 66 2.80 2.95 10.29
N HIS A 67 1.70 2.24 10.20
CA HIS A 67 0.41 2.63 10.75
C HIS A 67 -0.35 1.38 11.21
N THR A 68 -1.12 1.50 12.27
CA THR A 68 -2.00 0.44 12.76
C THR A 68 -3.10 1.03 13.62
N SER A 69 -4.27 0.41 13.62
CA SER A 69 -5.35 0.65 14.58
C SER A 69 -5.34 -0.34 15.75
N ASP A 70 -4.43 -1.31 15.72
CA ASP A 70 -4.26 -2.31 16.77
C ASP A 70 -3.31 -1.76 17.84
N GLU A 71 -3.83 -1.56 19.05
CA GLU A 71 -3.07 -0.99 20.17
C GLU A 71 -1.97 -1.91 20.69
N GLU A 72 -2.10 -3.23 20.58
CA GLU A 72 -1.08 -4.18 21.00
C GLU A 72 0.12 -4.10 20.05
N VAL A 73 -0.15 -4.12 18.74
CA VAL A 73 0.87 -3.92 17.71
C VAL A 73 1.55 -2.56 17.86
N TRP A 74 0.76 -1.49 18.10
CA TRP A 74 1.31 -0.14 18.32
C TRP A 74 2.27 -0.11 19.49
N ARG A 75 1.85 -0.61 20.67
CA ARG A 75 2.69 -0.67 21.88
C ARG A 75 3.94 -1.52 21.69
N PHE A 76 3.81 -2.67 21.03
CA PHE A 76 4.95 -3.54 20.75
C PHE A 76 6.00 -2.83 19.90
N VAL A 77 5.59 -2.25 18.76
CA VAL A 77 6.53 -1.63 17.81
C VAL A 77 7.14 -0.34 18.36
N THR A 78 6.35 0.52 19.00
CA THR A 78 6.85 1.77 19.61
C THR A 78 7.72 1.53 20.85
N GLY A 79 7.58 0.37 21.51
CA GLY A 79 8.49 -0.07 22.56
C GLY A 79 9.88 -0.48 22.05
N LEU A 80 10.03 -0.79 20.76
CA LEU A 80 11.30 -1.16 20.15
C LEU A 80 12.06 0.05 19.58
N THR A 81 11.35 1.04 19.04
CA THR A 81 11.96 2.21 18.40
C THR A 81 11.02 3.42 18.42
N PRO A 82 11.56 4.65 18.54
CA PRO A 82 10.75 5.86 18.40
C PRO A 82 10.37 6.10 16.95
N PHE A 83 9.22 6.77 16.75
CA PHE A 83 8.72 7.21 15.45
C PHE A 83 8.66 8.73 15.36
N ASN A 84 8.88 9.28 14.18
CA ASN A 84 9.03 10.72 13.94
C ASN A 84 7.72 11.44 13.56
N ARG A 85 6.55 10.79 13.68
CA ARG A 85 5.23 11.32 13.27
C ARG A 85 5.21 11.83 11.81
N TYR A 86 5.83 11.10 10.93
CA TYR A 86 5.87 11.46 9.52
C TYR A 86 4.46 11.52 8.93
N THR A 87 4.12 12.67 8.34
CA THR A 87 2.88 12.84 7.58
C THR A 87 3.13 12.47 6.13
N ASN A 88 2.46 11.41 5.67
CA ASN A 88 2.55 10.97 4.29
C ASN A 88 1.63 11.81 3.41
N SER A 89 2.21 12.63 2.55
CA SER A 89 1.49 13.44 1.57
C SER A 89 2.08 13.19 0.17
N PRO A 90 1.75 12.05 -0.46
CA PRO A 90 2.26 11.72 -1.78
C PRO A 90 1.65 12.62 -2.85
N VAL A 91 2.42 12.83 -3.91
CA VAL A 91 2.01 13.60 -5.09
C VAL A 91 2.20 12.73 -6.31
N ALA A 92 1.15 12.57 -7.11
CA ALA A 92 1.22 11.93 -8.41
C ALA A 92 1.60 12.95 -9.49
N ASN A 93 2.52 12.56 -10.36
CA ASN A 93 2.83 13.33 -11.57
C ASN A 93 2.25 12.58 -12.79
N TYR A 94 1.24 13.16 -13.40
CA TYR A 94 0.66 12.64 -14.64
C TYR A 94 0.92 13.63 -15.77
N LYS A 95 1.84 13.27 -16.66
CA LYS A 95 2.20 14.08 -17.85
C LYS A 95 2.54 15.53 -17.51
N GLY A 96 3.30 15.75 -16.42
CA GLY A 96 3.71 17.07 -15.95
C GLY A 96 2.70 17.80 -15.07
N ARG A 97 1.48 17.28 -14.89
CA ARG A 97 0.50 17.80 -13.92
C ARG A 97 0.63 17.09 -12.61
N LEU A 98 0.62 17.83 -11.52
CA LEU A 98 0.75 17.30 -10.16
C LEU A 98 -0.62 17.19 -9.49
N PHE A 99 -0.84 16.07 -8.78
CA PHE A 99 -2.08 15.77 -8.08
C PHE A 99 -1.77 15.25 -6.68
N ASN A 100 -2.46 15.78 -5.68
CA ASN A 100 -2.36 15.27 -4.31
C ASN A 100 -2.99 13.89 -4.17
N LEU A 101 -2.40 13.07 -3.29
CA LEU A 101 -2.93 11.77 -2.91
C LEU A 101 -2.94 11.63 -1.37
N PRO A 102 -3.86 10.86 -0.79
CA PRO A 102 -5.01 10.16 -1.40
C PRO A 102 -6.00 11.15 -2.04
N PHE A 103 -6.98 10.64 -2.81
CA PHE A 103 -7.96 11.50 -3.47
C PHE A 103 -8.72 12.34 -2.44
N ASN A 104 -8.53 13.66 -2.50
CA ASN A 104 -9.13 14.63 -1.62
C ASN A 104 -9.54 15.89 -2.41
N MET A 105 -10.04 16.92 -1.74
CA MET A 105 -10.47 18.14 -2.41
C MET A 105 -9.36 18.85 -3.18
N ASN A 106 -8.09 18.74 -2.74
CA ASN A 106 -6.96 19.26 -3.53
C ASN A 106 -6.82 18.52 -4.85
N THR A 107 -6.96 17.19 -4.86
CA THR A 107 -6.95 16.38 -6.09
C THR A 107 -8.07 16.80 -7.03
N PHE A 108 -9.28 16.97 -6.51
CA PHE A 108 -10.46 17.33 -7.33
C PHE A 108 -10.37 18.73 -7.86
N HIS A 109 -9.85 19.68 -7.08
CA HIS A 109 -9.56 21.03 -7.54
C HIS A 109 -8.51 21.03 -8.66
N GLN A 110 -7.41 20.28 -8.49
CA GLN A 110 -6.35 20.15 -9.49
C GLN A 110 -6.84 19.47 -10.78
N MET A 111 -7.79 18.55 -10.66
CA MET A 111 -8.36 17.83 -11.81
C MET A 111 -9.41 18.64 -12.56
N TRP A 112 -10.35 19.24 -11.83
CA TRP A 112 -11.57 19.83 -12.40
C TRP A 112 -11.80 21.31 -12.08
N GLY A 113 -10.98 21.92 -11.22
CA GLY A 113 -11.17 23.31 -10.76
C GLY A 113 -12.31 23.49 -9.76
N VAL A 114 -12.92 22.41 -9.26
CA VAL A 114 -14.01 22.45 -8.28
C VAL A 114 -13.51 22.97 -6.93
N VAL A 115 -14.36 23.64 -6.17
CA VAL A 115 -14.00 24.28 -4.91
C VAL A 115 -14.78 23.67 -3.74
N THR A 116 -16.00 23.21 -3.97
CA THR A 116 -16.86 22.64 -2.93
C THR A 116 -16.93 21.11 -3.02
N PRO A 117 -17.15 20.44 -1.87
CA PRO A 117 -17.41 18.99 -1.84
C PRO A 117 -18.60 18.59 -2.72
N GLU A 118 -19.63 19.41 -2.82
CA GLU A 118 -20.82 19.16 -3.61
C GLU A 118 -20.51 19.13 -5.11
N GLU A 119 -19.73 20.08 -5.61
CA GLU A 119 -19.26 20.10 -7.00
C GLU A 119 -18.43 18.85 -7.33
N ALA A 120 -17.52 18.47 -6.43
CA ALA A 120 -16.72 17.28 -6.61
C ALA A 120 -17.56 15.99 -6.65
N ARG A 121 -18.56 15.87 -5.75
CA ARG A 121 -19.50 14.74 -5.73
C ARG A 121 -20.31 14.67 -7.00
N GLN A 122 -20.85 15.80 -7.47
CA GLN A 122 -21.62 15.87 -8.70
C GLN A 122 -20.76 15.43 -9.91
N ARG A 123 -19.50 15.84 -9.96
CA ARG A 123 -18.60 15.47 -11.04
C ARG A 123 -18.33 13.97 -11.06
N ILE A 124 -18.04 13.39 -9.90
CA ILE A 124 -17.83 11.94 -9.75
C ILE A 124 -19.11 11.18 -10.11
N GLU A 125 -20.27 11.62 -9.59
CA GLU A 125 -21.55 10.95 -9.80
C GLU A 125 -21.96 10.96 -11.28
N SER A 126 -21.78 12.07 -11.99
CA SER A 126 -22.03 12.13 -13.44
C SER A 126 -21.25 11.07 -14.21
N GLN A 127 -19.96 10.92 -13.91
CA GLN A 127 -19.12 9.93 -14.58
C GLN A 127 -19.42 8.49 -14.14
N ARG A 128 -19.87 8.30 -12.90
CA ARG A 128 -20.36 6.99 -12.41
C ARG A 128 -21.60 6.56 -13.17
N GLN A 129 -22.55 7.47 -13.38
CA GLN A 129 -23.78 7.16 -14.13
C GLN A 129 -23.47 6.74 -15.56
N GLU A 130 -22.56 7.43 -16.24
CA GLU A 130 -22.07 7.01 -17.56
C GLU A 130 -21.53 5.57 -17.54
N ALA A 131 -20.77 5.21 -16.49
CA ALA A 131 -20.24 3.85 -16.34
C ALA A 131 -21.35 2.82 -16.07
N VAL A 132 -22.33 3.14 -15.21
CA VAL A 132 -23.50 2.29 -14.92
C VAL A 132 -24.31 2.04 -16.20
N GLU A 133 -24.61 3.07 -16.98
CA GLU A 133 -25.37 2.93 -18.24
C GLU A 133 -24.63 2.05 -19.25
N ARG A 134 -23.30 2.25 -19.37
CA ARG A 134 -22.47 1.41 -20.24
C ARG A 134 -22.48 -0.06 -19.81
N MET A 135 -22.38 -0.33 -18.52
CA MET A 135 -22.44 -1.70 -17.98
C MET A 135 -23.81 -2.34 -18.21
N LYS A 136 -24.89 -1.61 -17.93
CA LYS A 136 -26.27 -2.07 -18.21
C LYS A 136 -26.50 -2.41 -19.67
N ALA A 137 -26.01 -1.57 -20.58
CA ALA A 137 -26.10 -1.82 -22.04
C ALA A 137 -25.36 -3.10 -22.46
N GLN A 138 -24.39 -3.54 -21.67
CA GLN A 138 -23.65 -4.80 -21.86
C GLN A 138 -24.25 -5.99 -21.09
N GLY A 139 -25.37 -5.81 -20.36
CA GLY A 139 -25.99 -6.84 -19.51
C GLY A 139 -25.15 -7.18 -18.28
N VAL A 140 -24.38 -6.21 -17.76
CA VAL A 140 -23.49 -6.38 -16.61
C VAL A 140 -24.06 -5.65 -15.41
N ASP A 141 -24.47 -6.39 -14.38
CA ASP A 141 -25.07 -5.84 -13.16
C ASP A 141 -24.01 -5.51 -12.08
N GLU A 142 -22.91 -6.24 -12.04
CA GLU A 142 -21.82 -6.02 -11.09
C GLU A 142 -20.47 -5.90 -11.81
N PRO A 143 -19.54 -5.09 -11.28
CA PRO A 143 -18.22 -4.90 -11.89
C PRO A 143 -17.41 -6.20 -11.89
N ARG A 144 -16.98 -6.62 -13.06
CA ARG A 144 -16.27 -7.88 -13.31
C ARG A 144 -14.77 -7.76 -13.04
N ASN A 145 -14.23 -6.56 -13.12
CA ASN A 145 -12.80 -6.27 -13.05
C ASN A 145 -12.50 -4.94 -12.36
N LEU A 146 -11.23 -4.65 -12.16
CA LEU A 146 -10.75 -3.45 -11.48
C LEU A 146 -11.15 -2.16 -12.22
N GLU A 147 -11.10 -2.15 -13.55
CA GLU A 147 -11.49 -0.98 -14.35
C GLU A 147 -12.95 -0.61 -14.11
N GLU A 148 -13.87 -1.57 -14.27
CA GLU A 148 -15.30 -1.33 -14.05
C GLU A 148 -15.58 -0.86 -12.61
N GLN A 149 -14.92 -1.49 -11.63
CA GLN A 149 -15.05 -1.08 -10.23
C GLN A 149 -14.49 0.32 -9.97
N ALA A 150 -13.38 0.69 -10.58
CA ALA A 150 -12.80 2.02 -10.46
C ALA A 150 -13.72 3.10 -11.04
N LEU A 151 -14.25 2.87 -12.23
CA LEU A 151 -15.19 3.79 -12.87
C LEU A 151 -16.43 4.04 -12.02
N LEU A 152 -16.93 3.00 -11.31
CA LEU A 152 -18.05 3.14 -10.38
C LEU A 152 -17.67 3.84 -9.07
N LEU A 153 -16.42 3.83 -8.64
CA LEU A 153 -15.99 4.46 -7.40
C LEU A 153 -15.60 5.92 -7.56
N ILE A 154 -14.81 6.23 -8.58
CA ILE A 154 -14.11 7.51 -8.72
C ILE A 154 -14.34 8.20 -10.06
N GLY A 155 -15.06 7.56 -10.98
CA GLY A 155 -15.28 8.08 -12.32
C GLY A 155 -14.08 7.92 -13.26
N ARG A 156 -14.28 8.29 -14.51
CA ARG A 156 -13.31 8.07 -15.59
C ARG A 156 -12.04 8.90 -15.42
N ASP A 157 -12.17 10.18 -15.14
CA ASP A 157 -11.02 11.10 -15.15
C ASP A 157 -9.98 10.69 -14.10
N LEU A 158 -10.40 10.42 -12.87
CA LEU A 158 -9.50 9.97 -11.79
C LEU A 158 -8.91 8.58 -12.10
N TYR A 159 -9.72 7.69 -12.65
CA TYR A 159 -9.25 6.37 -13.05
C TYR A 159 -8.16 6.45 -14.12
N GLU A 160 -8.40 7.14 -15.22
CA GLU A 160 -7.46 7.21 -16.35
C GLU A 160 -6.16 7.93 -15.98
N HIS A 161 -6.24 9.00 -15.18
CA HIS A 161 -5.08 9.83 -14.88
C HIS A 161 -4.23 9.30 -13.71
N LEU A 162 -4.87 8.70 -12.69
CA LEU A 162 -4.19 8.46 -11.41
C LEU A 162 -4.18 6.99 -10.97
N VAL A 163 -4.97 6.13 -11.62
CA VAL A 163 -5.09 4.72 -11.20
C VAL A 163 -4.57 3.77 -12.27
N LYS A 164 -5.03 3.93 -13.50
CA LYS A 164 -4.84 2.93 -14.56
C LYS A 164 -3.38 2.58 -14.80
N GLU A 165 -2.58 3.52 -15.26
CA GLU A 165 -1.18 3.27 -15.66
C GLU A 165 -0.33 2.81 -14.47
N TYR A 166 -0.53 3.39 -13.28
CA TYR A 166 0.15 2.98 -12.07
C TYR A 166 -0.19 1.53 -11.70
N THR A 167 -1.47 1.17 -11.71
CA THR A 167 -1.93 -0.17 -11.36
C THR A 167 -1.43 -1.21 -12.38
N GLU A 168 -1.55 -0.93 -13.67
CA GLU A 168 -1.08 -1.81 -14.73
C GLU A 168 0.44 -2.04 -14.66
N LYS A 169 1.21 -0.99 -14.34
CA LYS A 169 2.65 -1.10 -14.11
C LYS A 169 2.98 -1.98 -12.90
N GLN A 170 2.26 -1.82 -11.79
CA GLN A 170 2.51 -2.58 -10.56
C GLN A 170 2.16 -4.07 -10.72
N TRP A 171 1.08 -4.37 -11.41
CA TRP A 171 0.58 -5.74 -11.56
C TRP A 171 1.08 -6.43 -12.84
N GLY A 172 1.67 -5.69 -13.78
CA GLY A 172 2.12 -6.21 -15.07
C GLY A 172 0.98 -6.74 -15.95
N ARG A 173 -0.26 -6.26 -15.69
CA ARG A 173 -1.50 -6.69 -16.39
C ARG A 173 -2.46 -5.51 -16.58
N PRO A 174 -3.28 -5.50 -17.65
CA PRO A 174 -4.36 -4.54 -17.82
C PRO A 174 -5.35 -4.58 -16.65
N CYS A 175 -5.89 -3.42 -16.28
CA CYS A 175 -6.91 -3.31 -15.22
C CYS A 175 -8.16 -4.15 -15.51
N THR A 176 -8.48 -4.40 -16.77
CA THR A 176 -9.57 -5.29 -17.21
C THR A 176 -9.35 -6.78 -16.87
N GLN A 177 -8.13 -7.17 -16.54
CA GLN A 177 -7.77 -8.53 -16.14
C GLN A 177 -7.54 -8.68 -14.63
N LEU A 178 -7.67 -7.58 -13.88
CA LEU A 178 -7.47 -7.57 -12.43
C LEU A 178 -8.82 -7.67 -11.70
N PRO A 179 -8.89 -8.40 -10.58
CA PRO A 179 -10.12 -8.53 -9.80
C PRO A 179 -10.65 -7.18 -9.27
N ALA A 180 -11.96 -7.00 -9.29
CA ALA A 180 -12.63 -5.78 -8.84
C ALA A 180 -12.34 -5.42 -7.37
N PHE A 181 -12.14 -6.42 -6.49
CA PHE A 181 -11.94 -6.19 -5.06
C PHE A 181 -10.66 -5.40 -4.73
N ILE A 182 -9.66 -5.39 -5.61
CA ILE A 182 -8.37 -4.71 -5.37
C ILE A 182 -8.57 -3.23 -5.07
N ILE A 183 -9.51 -2.57 -5.78
CA ILE A 183 -9.73 -1.12 -5.64
C ILE A 183 -10.90 -0.77 -4.69
N LYS A 184 -11.65 -1.72 -4.16
CA LYS A 184 -12.81 -1.44 -3.30
C LYS A 184 -12.51 -0.58 -2.07
N ARG A 185 -11.27 -0.55 -1.61
CA ARG A 185 -10.84 0.19 -0.40
C ARG A 185 -10.13 1.51 -0.71
N LEU A 186 -10.22 1.99 -1.93
CA LEU A 186 -9.59 3.26 -2.31
C LEU A 186 -10.22 4.41 -1.50
N PRO A 187 -9.44 5.15 -0.70
CA PRO A 187 -9.98 6.25 0.08
C PRO A 187 -10.29 7.45 -0.82
N VAL A 188 -11.51 7.94 -0.72
CA VAL A 188 -11.97 9.18 -1.37
C VAL A 188 -12.47 10.11 -0.27
N ARG A 189 -11.86 11.29 -0.15
CA ARG A 189 -12.14 12.25 0.91
C ARG A 189 -12.62 13.57 0.33
N PHE A 190 -13.72 14.09 0.84
CA PHE A 190 -14.29 15.37 0.40
C PHE A 190 -13.92 16.51 1.38
N VAL A 191 -12.66 16.54 1.76
CA VAL A 191 -12.05 17.55 2.63
C VAL A 191 -10.72 18.00 2.04
N TYR A 192 -10.30 19.21 2.38
CA TYR A 192 -8.95 19.70 2.11
C TYR A 192 -8.05 19.28 3.29
N ASP A 193 -7.12 18.36 3.06
CA ASP A 193 -6.17 17.83 4.06
C ASP A 193 -4.77 17.60 3.45
#